data_33ff45d7cf0cd8f38a5f91dc7900f4bf
#
_entry.id   33ff45d7cf0cd8f38a5f91dc7900f4bf
#
_cell.length_a   1.000
_cell.length_b   1.000
_cell.length_c   1.000
_cell.angle_alpha   90.00
_cell.angle_beta   90.00
_cell.angle_gamma   90.00
#
_symmetry.space_group_name_H-M   'P 1'
#
loop_
_entity.id
_entity.type
_entity.pdbx_description
1 polymer ?
#
loop_
_entity_poly.entity_id
_entity_poly.type
_entity_poly.pdbx_seq_one_letter_code
_entity_poly.pdbx_strand_id
1 'polypeptide(L)'
;MTLTRPITHHPDDGVLLAYATGTLGLAHRLVVGAHLETCPACRSRLGGFEAVGGVMLEAQAPVALASDALARVLATLDAPEPPPPAPRLTPASFPLGIELPKSLAGQGIGPWRWTAPGIEISKIEGLWKTRERCFLLRAAPGVTVPHHDHDGVELAQLLAGALVDENQRFEVGDCAQAEPGLRHQPHSDPEHGCICLIAIDGRTRPSHWTGRLIQRFIDI
;
A
#
# COMPACT_ATOMS: atom_id res chain seq x y z
N MET A 1 4.19 -4.96 16.26
CA MET A 1 5.26 -3.95 16.46
C MET A 1 4.71 -2.77 17.25
N THR A 2 5.26 -2.44 18.42
CA THR A 2 4.81 -1.27 19.20
C THR A 2 5.60 -0.07 18.70
N LEU A 3 4.92 0.88 18.07
CA LEU A 3 5.57 2.12 17.63
C LEU A 3 5.94 2.96 18.86
N THR A 4 7.15 3.50 18.89
CA THR A 4 7.65 4.31 20.00
C THR A 4 7.25 5.77 19.91
N ARG A 5 6.69 6.20 18.77
CA ARG A 5 6.21 7.55 18.50
C ARG A 5 4.82 7.55 17.86
N PRO A 6 4.06 8.68 17.96
CA PRO A 6 2.81 8.82 17.23
C PRO A 6 3.07 8.87 15.70
N ILE A 7 2.15 8.29 14.92
CA ILE A 7 2.09 8.42 13.47
C ILE A 7 1.59 9.84 13.16
N THR A 8 2.28 10.55 12.28
CA THR A 8 2.02 11.96 11.98
C THR A 8 1.58 12.22 10.54
N HIS A 9 1.81 11.27 9.64
CA HIS A 9 1.42 11.37 8.24
C HIS A 9 0.46 10.24 7.88
N HIS A 10 -0.64 10.60 7.22
CA HIS A 10 -1.78 9.73 6.99
C HIS A 10 -2.26 9.84 5.55
N PRO A 11 -2.88 8.79 4.98
CA PRO A 11 -3.70 8.96 3.78
C PRO A 11 -4.79 10.00 4.03
N ASP A 12 -5.15 10.77 3.01
CA ASP A 12 -6.21 11.75 3.13
C ASP A 12 -7.61 11.12 3.27
N ASP A 13 -8.61 11.96 3.53
CA ASP A 13 -9.99 11.49 3.69
C ASP A 13 -10.59 10.92 2.41
N GLY A 14 -10.18 11.40 1.24
CA GLY A 14 -10.63 10.87 -0.05
C GLY A 14 -10.17 9.43 -0.26
N VAL A 15 -8.90 9.14 0.07
CA VAL A 15 -8.33 7.79 0.02
C VAL A 15 -9.00 6.87 1.04
N LEU A 16 -9.21 7.34 2.28
CA LEU A 16 -9.88 6.54 3.32
C LEU A 16 -11.35 6.28 2.98
N LEU A 17 -12.05 7.25 2.40
CA LEU A 17 -13.44 7.08 1.93
C LEU A 17 -13.50 6.07 0.77
N ALA A 18 -12.60 6.16 -0.20
CA ALA A 18 -12.51 5.20 -1.29
C ALA A 18 -12.19 3.78 -0.78
N TYR A 19 -11.40 3.67 0.30
CA TYR A 19 -11.16 2.39 0.98
C TYR A 19 -12.45 1.86 1.64
N ALA A 20 -13.18 2.69 2.40
CA ALA A 20 -14.44 2.34 3.07
C ALA A 20 -15.52 1.87 2.08
N THR A 21 -15.64 2.54 0.93
CA THR A 21 -16.62 2.23 -0.11
C THR A 21 -16.20 1.07 -1.03
N GLY A 22 -14.97 0.55 -0.86
CA GLY A 22 -14.44 -0.51 -1.71
C GLY A 22 -14.09 -0.08 -3.15
N THR A 23 -14.08 1.23 -3.44
CA THR A 23 -13.76 1.77 -4.77
C THR A 23 -12.27 2.02 -4.98
N LEU A 24 -11.46 1.96 -3.91
CA LEU A 24 -10.02 2.07 -4.00
C LEU A 24 -9.43 0.84 -4.70
N GLY A 25 -8.50 1.06 -5.62
CA GLY A 25 -7.84 -0.01 -6.34
C GLY A 25 -7.01 -0.93 -5.45
N LEU A 26 -6.76 -2.16 -5.90
CA LEU A 26 -6.16 -3.21 -5.06
C LEU A 26 -4.77 -2.81 -4.54
N ALA A 27 -3.92 -2.19 -5.37
CA ALA A 27 -2.59 -1.76 -4.96
C ALA A 27 -2.65 -0.79 -3.78
N HIS A 28 -3.46 0.25 -3.90
CA HIS A 28 -3.65 1.26 -2.85
C HIS A 28 -4.34 0.67 -1.61
N ARG A 29 -5.28 -0.27 -1.77
CA ARG A 29 -5.92 -0.98 -0.65
C ARG A 29 -4.91 -1.75 0.20
N LEU A 30 -3.88 -2.35 -0.40
CA LEU A 30 -2.82 -3.03 0.33
C LEU A 30 -2.01 -2.05 1.19
N VAL A 31 -1.67 -0.88 0.63
CA VAL A 31 -0.92 0.15 1.35
C VAL A 31 -1.75 0.76 2.48
N VAL A 32 -3.00 1.14 2.20
CA VAL A 32 -3.91 1.68 3.23
C VAL A 32 -4.17 0.63 4.31
N GLY A 33 -4.37 -0.65 3.93
CA GLY A 33 -4.50 -1.74 4.87
C GLY A 33 -3.29 -1.85 5.82
N ALA A 34 -2.07 -1.76 5.28
CA ALA A 34 -0.84 -1.76 6.08
C ALA A 34 -0.78 -0.57 7.06
N HIS A 35 -1.22 0.62 6.63
CA HIS A 35 -1.30 1.79 7.49
C HIS A 35 -2.33 1.59 8.62
N LEU A 36 -3.51 1.09 8.30
CA LEU A 36 -4.58 0.84 9.26
C LEU A 36 -4.20 -0.19 10.35
N GLU A 37 -3.27 -1.10 10.07
CA GLU A 37 -2.76 -2.05 11.09
C GLU A 37 -2.09 -1.33 12.26
N THR A 38 -1.43 -0.21 11.99
CA THR A 38 -0.61 0.52 12.97
C THR A 38 -1.22 1.84 13.42
N CYS A 39 -2.09 2.48 12.63
CA CYS A 39 -2.64 3.81 12.90
C CYS A 39 -4.05 3.78 13.51
N PRO A 40 -4.22 4.00 14.83
CA PRO A 40 -5.55 4.05 15.44
C PRO A 40 -6.38 5.26 15.00
N ALA A 41 -5.74 6.38 14.67
CA ALA A 41 -6.43 7.59 14.20
C ALA A 41 -7.16 7.33 12.87
N CYS A 42 -6.47 6.70 11.90
CA CYS A 42 -7.09 6.37 10.62
C CYS A 42 -8.14 5.26 10.75
N ARG A 43 -7.97 4.30 11.67
CA ARG A 43 -9.06 3.34 11.97
C ARG A 43 -10.31 4.03 12.50
N SER A 44 -10.17 5.02 13.39
CA SER A 44 -11.30 5.80 13.91
C SER A 44 -12.00 6.60 12.80
N ARG A 45 -11.22 7.24 11.91
CA ARG A 45 -11.77 7.98 10.75
C ARG A 45 -12.51 7.05 9.79
N LEU A 46 -11.93 5.89 9.49
CA LEU A 46 -12.55 4.86 8.66
C LEU A 46 -13.89 4.42 9.24
N GLY A 47 -13.95 4.11 10.56
CA GLY A 47 -15.19 3.75 11.24
C GLY A 47 -16.28 4.83 11.14
N GLY A 48 -15.89 6.10 11.08
CA GLY A 48 -16.82 7.21 10.80
C GLY A 48 -17.45 7.12 9.40
N PHE A 49 -16.64 6.86 8.36
CA PHE A 49 -17.14 6.68 6.99
C PHE A 49 -18.03 5.44 6.86
N GLU A 50 -17.64 4.33 7.49
CA GLU A 50 -18.43 3.10 7.52
C GLU A 50 -19.77 3.30 8.23
N ALA A 51 -19.82 4.07 9.33
CA ALA A 51 -21.07 4.41 10.03
C ALA A 51 -22.02 5.21 9.14
N VAL A 52 -21.51 6.19 8.38
CA VAL A 52 -22.32 6.93 7.40
C VAL A 52 -22.87 6.00 6.33
N GLY A 53 -22.04 5.09 5.80
CA GLY A 53 -22.47 4.06 4.85
C GLY A 53 -23.56 3.16 5.43
N GLY A 54 -23.46 2.77 6.70
CA GLY A 54 -24.47 2.01 7.42
C GLY A 54 -25.83 2.70 7.50
N VAL A 55 -25.83 4.00 7.88
CA VAL A 55 -27.06 4.81 7.89
C VAL A 55 -27.70 4.90 6.50
N MET A 56 -26.88 5.09 5.46
CA MET A 56 -27.38 5.13 4.09
C MET A 56 -27.96 3.80 3.65
N LEU A 57 -27.39 2.67 4.08
CA LEU A 57 -27.91 1.33 3.81
C LEU A 57 -29.24 1.10 4.52
N GLU A 58 -29.36 1.46 5.80
CA GLU A 58 -30.60 1.33 6.58
C GLU A 58 -31.75 2.18 6.03
N ALA A 59 -31.43 3.31 5.36
CA ALA A 59 -32.43 4.16 4.72
C ALA A 59 -32.97 3.59 3.39
N GLN A 60 -32.39 2.49 2.86
CA GLN A 60 -32.87 1.87 1.64
C GLN A 60 -34.16 1.11 1.86
N ALA A 61 -35.06 1.13 0.89
CA ALA A 61 -36.27 0.31 0.93
C ALA A 61 -35.89 -1.19 0.90
N PRO A 62 -36.51 -2.03 1.75
CA PRO A 62 -36.23 -3.44 1.76
C PRO A 62 -36.63 -4.11 0.44
N VAL A 63 -35.80 -5.02 -0.03
CA VAL A 63 -36.06 -5.84 -1.22
C VAL A 63 -36.44 -7.24 -0.78
N ALA A 64 -37.48 -7.81 -1.40
CA ALA A 64 -37.89 -9.17 -1.12
C ALA A 64 -36.76 -10.16 -1.47
N LEU A 65 -36.43 -11.03 -0.52
CA LEU A 65 -35.50 -12.13 -0.73
C LEU A 65 -36.18 -13.29 -1.49
N ALA A 66 -35.38 -14.10 -2.17
CA ALA A 66 -35.87 -15.37 -2.71
C ALA A 66 -36.41 -16.26 -1.59
N SER A 67 -37.46 -17.02 -1.86
CA SER A 67 -38.14 -17.85 -0.85
C SER A 67 -37.24 -18.90 -0.18
N ASP A 68 -36.17 -19.31 -0.86
CA ASP A 68 -35.16 -20.26 -0.39
C ASP A 68 -33.89 -19.61 0.19
N ALA A 69 -33.82 -18.27 0.25
CA ALA A 69 -32.62 -17.55 0.63
C ALA A 69 -32.08 -17.98 2.01
N LEU A 70 -32.96 -18.09 3.01
CA LEU A 70 -32.57 -18.54 4.37
C LEU A 70 -32.05 -19.98 4.34
N ALA A 71 -32.76 -20.88 3.66
CA ALA A 71 -32.33 -22.29 3.59
C ALA A 71 -30.96 -22.44 2.94
N ARG A 72 -30.69 -21.68 1.89
CA ARG A 72 -29.38 -21.66 1.22
C ARG A 72 -28.27 -21.15 2.14
N VAL A 73 -28.49 -20.08 2.90
CA VAL A 73 -27.50 -19.59 3.87
C VAL A 73 -27.26 -20.61 4.97
N LEU A 74 -28.32 -21.20 5.55
CA LEU A 74 -28.18 -22.21 6.58
C LEU A 74 -27.41 -23.45 6.09
N ALA A 75 -27.65 -23.87 4.84
CA ALA A 75 -26.89 -25.00 4.27
C ALA A 75 -25.38 -24.72 4.11
N THR A 76 -24.95 -23.45 4.03
CA THR A 76 -23.53 -23.10 3.96
C THR A 76 -22.83 -23.20 5.32
N LEU A 77 -23.57 -23.16 6.44
CA LEU A 77 -22.97 -23.24 7.78
C LEU A 77 -22.40 -24.63 8.08
N ASP A 78 -22.97 -25.67 7.46
CA ASP A 78 -22.53 -27.06 7.62
C ASP A 78 -21.48 -27.47 6.58
N ALA A 79 -21.16 -26.56 5.65
CA ALA A 79 -20.14 -26.82 4.65
C ALA A 79 -18.73 -26.82 5.31
N PRO A 80 -17.84 -27.75 4.93
CA PRO A 80 -16.48 -27.72 5.43
C PRO A 80 -15.79 -26.40 5.06
N GLU A 81 -15.12 -25.78 6.02
CA GLU A 81 -14.35 -24.56 5.79
C GLU A 81 -13.33 -24.79 4.67
N PRO A 82 -13.28 -23.93 3.65
CA PRO A 82 -12.27 -24.07 2.61
C PRO A 82 -10.87 -24.03 3.24
N PRO A 83 -9.93 -24.87 2.79
CA PRO A 83 -8.59 -24.86 3.34
C PRO A 83 -8.01 -23.43 3.24
N PRO A 84 -7.28 -22.98 4.28
CA PRO A 84 -6.64 -21.66 4.24
C PRO A 84 -5.77 -21.59 2.98
N PRO A 85 -5.73 -20.43 2.31
CA PRO A 85 -4.87 -20.28 1.14
C PRO A 85 -3.43 -20.63 1.53
N ALA A 86 -2.78 -21.43 0.68
CA ALA A 86 -1.39 -21.83 0.91
C ALA A 86 -0.54 -20.58 1.17
N PRO A 87 0.33 -20.59 2.19
CA PRO A 87 1.21 -19.47 2.46
C PRO A 87 2.06 -19.24 1.22
N ARG A 88 1.90 -18.08 0.59
CA ARG A 88 2.78 -17.70 -0.52
C ARG A 88 4.13 -17.33 0.08
N LEU A 89 5.19 -17.92 -0.47
CA LEU A 89 6.54 -17.80 0.05
C LEU A 89 6.98 -16.33 0.04
N THR A 90 7.27 -15.80 1.20
CA THR A 90 8.06 -14.58 1.34
C THR A 90 9.48 -14.85 0.89
N PRO A 91 10.15 -13.97 0.14
CA PRO A 91 11.54 -14.15 -0.20
C PRO A 91 12.37 -14.38 1.07
N ALA A 92 13.19 -15.41 1.09
CA ALA A 92 14.12 -15.72 2.19
C ALA A 92 15.12 -14.57 2.51
N SER A 93 15.14 -13.55 1.67
CA SER A 93 16.01 -12.37 1.74
C SER A 93 15.35 -11.12 2.32
N PHE A 94 14.16 -11.25 2.96
CA PHE A 94 13.58 -10.08 3.64
C PHE A 94 14.46 -9.73 4.85
N PRO A 95 14.81 -8.43 5.09
CA PRO A 95 15.68 -8.06 6.18
C PRO A 95 15.17 -8.58 7.52
N LEU A 96 16.04 -9.21 8.29
CA LEU A 96 15.70 -9.75 9.61
C LEU A 96 15.14 -8.64 10.51
N GLY A 97 13.99 -8.91 11.11
CA GLY A 97 13.34 -8.01 12.08
C GLY A 97 12.25 -7.10 11.49
N ILE A 98 11.98 -7.13 10.18
CA ILE A 98 10.84 -6.41 9.61
C ILE A 98 9.69 -7.39 9.39
N GLU A 99 8.60 -7.15 10.07
CA GLU A 99 7.35 -7.88 9.85
C GLU A 99 6.60 -7.29 8.66
N LEU A 100 6.23 -8.15 7.73
CA LEU A 100 5.37 -7.73 6.61
C LEU A 100 3.96 -7.42 7.12
N PRO A 101 3.32 -6.36 6.61
CA PRO A 101 1.93 -6.08 6.91
C PRO A 101 1.01 -7.27 6.59
N LYS A 102 0.00 -7.49 7.45
CA LYS A 102 -1.01 -8.54 7.24
C LYS A 102 -1.83 -8.31 5.97
N SER A 103 -1.97 -7.05 5.54
CA SER A 103 -2.60 -6.70 4.27
C SER A 103 -1.94 -7.39 3.07
N LEU A 104 -0.66 -7.75 3.18
CA LEU A 104 0.07 -8.53 2.17
C LEU A 104 -0.10 -10.05 2.31
N ALA A 105 -0.85 -10.52 3.32
CA ALA A 105 -1.08 -11.94 3.50
C ALA A 105 -1.76 -12.55 2.25
N GLY A 106 -1.21 -13.65 1.77
CA GLY A 106 -1.69 -14.29 0.53
C GLY A 106 -1.24 -13.64 -0.78
N GLN A 107 -0.52 -12.52 -0.73
CA GLN A 107 0.12 -11.95 -1.92
C GLN A 107 1.46 -12.63 -2.20
N GLY A 108 1.74 -12.92 -3.46
CA GLY A 108 3.07 -13.32 -3.89
C GLY A 108 4.02 -12.12 -3.86
N ILE A 109 5.18 -12.28 -3.21
CA ILE A 109 6.20 -11.24 -3.13
C ILE A 109 7.41 -11.76 -3.91
N GLY A 110 7.80 -11.03 -4.95
CA GLY A 110 8.92 -11.39 -5.80
C GLY A 110 10.29 -11.20 -5.11
N PRO A 111 11.37 -11.65 -5.74
CA PRO A 111 12.71 -11.40 -5.21
C PRO A 111 13.07 -9.92 -5.31
N TRP A 112 13.96 -9.46 -4.42
CA TRP A 112 14.58 -8.16 -4.54
C TRP A 112 15.40 -8.07 -5.83
N ARG A 113 15.19 -7.01 -6.57
CA ARG A 113 15.89 -6.73 -7.82
C ARG A 113 16.50 -5.34 -7.76
N TRP A 114 17.77 -5.27 -8.08
CA TRP A 114 18.47 -4.00 -8.24
C TRP A 114 17.81 -3.17 -9.36
N THR A 115 17.60 -1.89 -9.10
CA THR A 115 17.00 -0.95 -10.05
C THR A 115 17.88 0.27 -10.31
N ALA A 116 18.58 0.74 -9.28
CA ALA A 116 19.52 1.85 -9.36
C ALA A 116 20.54 1.70 -8.22
N PRO A 117 21.66 2.44 -8.24
CA PRO A 117 22.62 2.44 -7.15
C PRO A 117 21.94 2.66 -5.79
N GLY A 118 22.02 1.68 -4.90
CA GLY A 118 21.42 1.70 -3.58
C GLY A 118 19.90 1.53 -3.54
N ILE A 119 19.23 1.24 -4.66
CA ILE A 119 17.78 1.03 -4.73
C ILE A 119 17.48 -0.37 -5.25
N GLU A 120 16.65 -1.08 -4.52
CA GLU A 120 16.11 -2.39 -4.90
C GLU A 120 14.60 -2.39 -4.74
N ILE A 121 13.91 -3.13 -5.60
CA ILE A 121 12.46 -3.33 -5.50
C ILE A 121 12.13 -4.82 -5.45
N SER A 122 11.01 -5.11 -4.79
CA SER A 122 10.38 -6.43 -4.79
C SER A 122 8.91 -6.26 -5.19
N LYS A 123 8.55 -6.83 -6.34
CA LYS A 123 7.23 -6.66 -6.96
C LYS A 123 6.19 -7.51 -6.23
N ILE A 124 4.98 -6.95 -6.04
CA ILE A 124 3.83 -7.74 -5.61
C ILE A 124 3.24 -8.42 -6.86
N GLU A 125 3.13 -9.75 -6.82
CA GLU A 125 2.64 -10.54 -7.96
C GLU A 125 1.21 -10.15 -8.34
N GLY A 126 0.97 -10.07 -9.64
CA GLY A 126 -0.32 -9.66 -10.18
C GLY A 126 -0.56 -8.13 -10.20
N LEU A 127 0.26 -7.35 -9.50
CA LEU A 127 0.13 -5.89 -9.40
C LEU A 127 1.32 -5.13 -10.01
N TRP A 128 1.90 -5.65 -11.09
CA TRP A 128 3.02 -4.99 -11.77
C TRP A 128 2.74 -4.60 -13.22
N LYS A 129 1.95 -5.39 -13.93
CA LYS A 129 1.62 -5.17 -15.35
C LYS A 129 0.23 -4.56 -15.56
N THR A 130 -0.37 -4.07 -14.50
CA THR A 130 -1.66 -3.39 -14.51
C THR A 130 -1.48 -1.88 -14.52
N ARG A 131 -2.56 -1.12 -14.61
CA ARG A 131 -2.53 0.33 -14.42
C ARG A 131 -2.01 0.69 -13.03
N GLU A 132 -2.42 -0.07 -12.02
CA GLU A 132 -1.92 0.06 -10.65
C GLU A 132 -0.70 -0.82 -10.44
N ARG A 133 0.28 -0.32 -9.71
CA ARG A 133 1.49 -1.06 -9.33
C ARG A 133 1.63 -1.07 -7.83
N CYS A 134 2.03 -2.23 -7.29
CA CYS A 134 2.38 -2.37 -5.88
C CYS A 134 3.73 -3.08 -5.77
N PHE A 135 4.60 -2.54 -4.94
CA PHE A 135 5.94 -3.10 -4.71
C PHE A 135 6.51 -2.64 -3.37
N LEU A 136 7.45 -3.41 -2.87
CA LEU A 136 8.34 -2.98 -1.80
C LEU A 136 9.56 -2.30 -2.42
N LEU A 137 9.94 -1.16 -1.86
CA LEU A 137 11.17 -0.44 -2.20
C LEU A 137 12.10 -0.48 -1.01
N ARG A 138 13.38 -0.80 -1.24
CA ARG A 138 14.46 -0.64 -0.29
C ARG A 138 15.47 0.35 -0.83
N ALA A 139 15.74 1.41 -0.07
CA ALA A 139 16.80 2.36 -0.36
C ALA A 139 17.89 2.27 0.74
N ALA A 140 19.15 2.16 0.30
CA ALA A 140 20.29 2.18 1.18
C ALA A 140 20.43 3.54 1.88
N PRO A 141 21.20 3.66 2.99
CA PRO A 141 21.40 4.93 3.68
C PRO A 141 21.85 6.07 2.77
N GLY A 142 21.19 7.23 2.87
CA GLY A 142 21.53 8.46 2.17
C GLY A 142 21.27 8.43 0.65
N VAL A 143 20.54 7.46 0.16
CA VAL A 143 20.23 7.37 -1.26
C VAL A 143 19.11 8.35 -1.63
N THR A 144 19.34 9.10 -2.70
CA THR A 144 18.35 10.00 -3.29
C THR A 144 17.68 9.32 -4.47
N VAL A 145 16.35 9.25 -4.46
CA VAL A 145 15.56 8.80 -5.61
C VAL A 145 15.61 9.89 -6.69
N PRO A 146 15.82 9.56 -7.96
CA PRO A 146 15.82 10.57 -9.02
C PRO A 146 14.52 11.37 -9.06
N HIS A 147 14.60 12.66 -9.42
CA HIS A 147 13.41 13.51 -9.65
C HIS A 147 12.42 12.84 -10.60
N HIS A 148 11.19 12.73 -10.17
CA HIS A 148 10.11 12.11 -10.94
C HIS A 148 8.75 12.73 -10.58
N ASP A 149 7.76 12.45 -11.41
CA ASP A 149 6.35 12.69 -11.15
C ASP A 149 5.52 11.43 -11.48
N HIS A 150 4.24 11.44 -11.14
CA HIS A 150 3.32 10.32 -11.33
C HIS A 150 2.07 10.76 -12.08
N ASP A 151 1.50 9.86 -12.92
CA ASP A 151 0.22 10.10 -13.59
C ASP A 151 -0.98 10.07 -12.64
N GLY A 152 -0.87 9.34 -11.54
CA GLY A 152 -1.89 9.18 -10.52
C GLY A 152 -1.35 9.36 -9.10
N VAL A 153 -2.13 9.00 -8.12
CA VAL A 153 -1.74 9.07 -6.70
C VAL A 153 -0.68 8.02 -6.41
N GLU A 154 0.37 8.41 -5.68
CA GLU A 154 1.29 7.48 -5.02
C GLU A 154 1.02 7.46 -3.52
N LEU A 155 1.00 6.26 -2.95
CA LEU A 155 1.03 6.04 -1.50
C LEU A 155 2.28 5.25 -1.14
N ALA A 156 3.02 5.70 -0.12
CA ALA A 156 4.20 5.01 0.41
C ALA A 156 4.09 4.81 1.93
N GLN A 157 3.85 3.58 2.36
CA GLN A 157 3.82 3.20 3.78
C GLN A 157 5.23 2.85 4.26
N LEU A 158 5.72 3.56 5.25
CA LEU A 158 7.04 3.31 5.84
C LEU A 158 7.00 2.07 6.74
N LEU A 159 7.81 1.07 6.39
CA LEU A 159 7.96 -0.19 7.13
C LEU A 159 9.25 -0.22 7.97
N ALA A 160 10.31 0.47 7.52
CA ALA A 160 11.56 0.59 8.25
C ALA A 160 12.32 1.86 7.86
N GLY A 161 13.18 2.34 8.75
CA GLY A 161 13.98 3.55 8.54
C GLY A 161 13.14 4.79 8.42
N ALA A 162 13.57 5.73 7.57
CA ALA A 162 12.82 6.95 7.28
C ALA A 162 13.06 7.42 5.84
N LEU A 163 12.07 8.15 5.34
CA LEU A 163 12.09 8.83 4.04
C LEU A 163 11.95 10.33 4.30
N VAL A 164 12.72 11.14 3.59
CA VAL A 164 12.57 12.59 3.61
C VAL A 164 12.20 13.03 2.19
N ASP A 165 11.12 13.77 2.09
CA ASP A 165 10.67 14.35 0.82
C ASP A 165 10.35 15.82 1.04
N GLU A 166 10.95 16.69 0.23
CA GLU A 166 10.98 18.12 0.45
C GLU A 166 11.45 18.48 1.87
N ASN A 167 10.56 18.99 2.72
CA ASN A 167 10.85 19.35 4.12
C ASN A 167 10.12 18.43 5.11
N GLN A 168 9.55 17.33 4.64
CA GLN A 168 8.81 16.39 5.47
C GLN A 168 9.62 15.13 5.71
N ARG A 169 9.63 14.64 6.95
CA ARG A 169 10.24 13.38 7.34
C ARG A 169 9.16 12.38 7.70
N PHE A 170 9.13 11.28 6.97
CA PHE A 170 8.25 10.15 7.17
C PHE A 170 9.02 9.03 7.87
N GLU A 171 8.47 8.49 8.94
CA GLU A 171 9.08 7.41 9.72
C GLU A 171 8.16 6.18 9.77
N VAL A 172 8.63 5.12 10.42
CA VAL A 172 7.88 3.85 10.50
C VAL A 172 6.45 4.07 11.00
N GLY A 173 5.49 3.60 10.22
CA GLY A 173 4.05 3.77 10.46
C GLY A 173 3.42 4.95 9.70
N ASP A 174 4.20 5.94 9.28
CA ASP A 174 3.70 7.04 8.44
C ASP A 174 3.36 6.55 7.03
N CYS A 175 2.36 7.17 6.42
CA CYS A 175 2.02 7.00 5.02
C CYS A 175 2.20 8.33 4.29
N ALA A 176 3.19 8.39 3.39
CA ALA A 176 3.35 9.52 2.48
C ALA A 176 2.33 9.39 1.34
N GLN A 177 1.79 10.52 0.90
CA GLN A 177 0.91 10.63 -0.26
C GLN A 177 1.44 11.69 -1.21
N ALA A 178 1.60 11.33 -2.47
CA ALA A 178 1.95 12.26 -3.54
C ALA A 178 0.82 12.33 -4.57
N GLU A 179 0.39 13.57 -4.85
CA GLU A 179 -0.66 13.86 -5.81
C GLU A 179 -0.19 13.72 -7.26
N PRO A 180 -1.10 13.48 -8.22
CA PRO A 180 -0.76 13.41 -9.62
C PRO A 180 -0.02 14.67 -10.10
N GLY A 181 1.11 14.47 -10.79
CA GLY A 181 1.92 15.56 -11.32
C GLY A 181 2.79 16.29 -10.30
N LEU A 182 2.76 15.90 -9.02
CA LEU A 182 3.70 16.41 -8.03
C LEU A 182 5.11 15.92 -8.41
N ARG A 183 5.99 16.89 -8.66
CA ARG A 183 7.41 16.60 -8.94
C ARG A 183 8.19 16.61 -7.64
N HIS A 184 8.75 15.47 -7.27
CA HIS A 184 9.46 15.33 -6.02
C HIS A 184 10.78 14.55 -6.17
N GLN A 185 11.61 14.60 -5.13
CA GLN A 185 12.90 13.92 -5.06
C GLN A 185 13.14 13.39 -3.64
N PRO A 186 12.49 12.30 -3.24
CA PRO A 186 12.67 11.77 -1.91
C PRO A 186 14.08 11.18 -1.72
N HIS A 187 14.55 11.22 -0.48
CA HIS A 187 15.80 10.58 -0.07
C HIS A 187 15.62 9.78 1.21
N SER A 188 16.35 8.69 1.31
CA SER A 188 16.31 7.82 2.48
C SER A 188 17.12 8.42 3.64
N ASP A 189 16.79 7.98 4.85
CA ASP A 189 17.56 8.30 6.06
C ASP A 189 19.07 8.02 5.86
N PRO A 190 19.97 8.95 6.24
CA PRO A 190 21.40 8.82 6.00
C PRO A 190 22.08 7.72 6.83
N GLU A 191 21.47 7.25 7.93
CA GLU A 191 22.03 6.22 8.81
C GLU A 191 21.40 4.84 8.56
N HIS A 192 20.09 4.79 8.33
CA HIS A 192 19.32 3.54 8.32
C HIS A 192 18.73 3.19 6.97
N GLY A 193 18.69 4.14 6.02
CA GLY A 193 17.95 3.94 4.77
C GLY A 193 16.44 3.88 5.00
N CYS A 194 15.71 3.25 4.09
CA CYS A 194 14.29 3.01 4.28
C CYS A 194 13.79 1.74 3.57
N ILE A 195 12.68 1.22 4.06
CA ILE A 195 11.86 0.23 3.35
C ILE A 195 10.42 0.72 3.35
N CYS A 196 9.83 0.80 2.16
CA CYS A 196 8.47 1.27 1.94
C CYS A 196 7.65 0.22 1.18
N LEU A 197 6.37 0.12 1.51
CA LEU A 197 5.37 -0.50 0.64
C LEU A 197 4.72 0.61 -0.18
N ILE A 198 4.85 0.55 -1.50
CA ILE A 198 4.44 1.61 -2.42
C ILE A 198 3.32 1.11 -3.32
N ALA A 199 2.31 1.95 -3.53
CA ALA A 199 1.29 1.82 -4.56
C ALA A 199 1.27 3.06 -5.44
N ILE A 200 1.24 2.87 -6.76
CA ILE A 200 1.19 3.96 -7.75
C ILE A 200 0.10 3.64 -8.76
N ASP A 201 -0.76 4.62 -9.06
CA ASP A 201 -1.66 4.57 -10.22
C ASP A 201 -0.99 5.24 -11.43
N GLY A 202 -0.95 4.52 -12.55
CA GLY A 202 -0.33 5.01 -13.78
C GLY A 202 1.18 4.78 -13.84
N ARG A 203 1.90 5.72 -14.45
CA ARG A 203 3.33 5.62 -14.71
C ARG A 203 4.11 6.66 -13.94
N THR A 204 5.28 6.28 -13.46
CA THR A 204 6.30 7.19 -12.97
C THR A 204 7.02 7.83 -14.16
N ARG A 205 7.21 9.14 -14.14
CA ARG A 205 7.88 9.89 -15.22
C ARG A 205 9.16 10.53 -14.70
N PRO A 206 10.34 9.99 -15.01
CA PRO A 206 11.60 10.61 -14.63
C PRO A 206 11.79 11.96 -15.36
N SER A 207 12.22 12.98 -14.61
CA SER A 207 12.42 14.34 -15.13
C SER A 207 13.64 14.46 -16.05
N HIS A 208 14.64 13.57 -15.92
CA HIS A 208 15.88 13.62 -16.71
C HIS A 208 15.97 12.49 -17.74
N TRP A 209 16.66 12.73 -18.86
CA TRP A 209 16.84 11.76 -19.94
C TRP A 209 17.55 10.47 -19.48
N THR A 210 18.49 10.58 -18.52
CA THR A 210 19.17 9.43 -17.90
C THR A 210 18.19 8.54 -17.13
N GLY A 211 17.23 9.13 -16.40
CA GLY A 211 16.15 8.40 -15.72
C GLY A 211 15.25 7.68 -16.71
N ARG A 212 14.92 8.29 -17.86
CA ARG A 212 14.14 7.66 -18.94
C ARG A 212 14.86 6.46 -19.56
N LEU A 213 16.19 6.50 -19.64
CA LEU A 213 16.97 5.36 -20.13
C LEU A 213 16.92 4.20 -19.14
N ILE A 214 17.05 4.50 -17.85
CA ILE A 214 16.97 3.49 -16.76
C ILE A 214 15.55 2.92 -16.68
N GLN A 215 14.51 3.74 -16.79
CA GLN A 215 13.11 3.32 -16.78
C GLN A 215 12.80 2.26 -17.86
N ARG A 216 13.47 2.33 -19.00
CA ARG A 216 13.32 1.36 -20.10
C ARG A 216 13.79 -0.05 -19.73
N PHE A 217 14.69 -0.16 -18.74
CA PHE A 217 15.20 -1.44 -18.23
C PHE A 217 14.48 -1.91 -16.95
N ILE A 218 13.84 -1.00 -16.23
CA ILE A 218 13.26 -1.29 -14.91
C ILE A 218 11.74 -1.48 -15.00
N ASP A 219 11.11 -0.97 -16.06
CA ASP A 219 9.65 -1.06 -16.31
C ASP A 219 8.79 -0.54 -15.12
N ILE A 220 9.26 0.60 -14.52
CA ILE A 220 8.56 1.30 -13.41
C ILE A 220 7.77 2.48 -13.97
#